data_26b69e6c2b7bdd65921937eeed7ff3a8
#
_entry.id   26b69e6c2b7bdd65921937eeed7ff3a8
#
_cell.length_a   1.000
_cell.length_b   1.000
_cell.length_c   1.000
_cell.angle_alpha   90.00
_cell.angle_beta   90.00
_cell.angle_gamma   90.00
#
_symmetry.space_group_name_H-M   'P 1'
#
loop_
_entity.id
_entity.type
_entity.pdbx_description
1 polymer ?
#
loop_
_entity_poly.entity_id
_entity_poly.type
_entity_poly.pdbx_seq_one_letter_code
_entity_poly.pdbx_strand_id
1 'polypeptide(L)'
;DGDPLDARVMIPNSVFPGCVVECRAVGLYHMVDEAGGDDKVLCVPAGVRFDDIKDVDDVSEYHKAEIKHFFEQYKALEPGKEVMPGDYWTGAAKAEEEIVAARKRLADSEK
;
A
#
# COMPACT_ATOMS: atom_id res chain seq x y z
N ASP A 1 12.86 -1.63 -11.09
CA ASP A 1 12.14 -0.94 -12.14
C ASP A 1 12.14 0.59 -11.99
N GLY A 2 12.50 1.15 -10.88
CA GLY A 2 12.59 2.59 -10.67
C GLY A 2 11.33 3.29 -10.21
N ASP A 3 10.23 2.57 -10.13
CA ASP A 3 8.97 3.15 -9.65
C ASP A 3 8.98 3.25 -8.12
N PRO A 4 8.41 4.34 -7.55
CA PRO A 4 8.31 4.45 -6.11
C PRO A 4 7.32 3.44 -5.54
N LEU A 5 7.51 3.09 -4.28
CA LEU A 5 6.58 2.24 -3.57
C LEU A 5 5.33 3.05 -3.22
N ASP A 6 4.17 2.56 -3.65
CA ASP A 6 2.90 3.23 -3.40
C ASP A 6 2.34 2.86 -2.03
N ALA A 7 1.70 3.83 -1.40
CA ALA A 7 1.06 3.65 -0.11
C ALA A 7 -0.39 4.14 -0.15
N ARG A 8 -1.26 3.42 0.55
CA ARG A 8 -2.63 3.83 0.80
C ARG A 8 -2.74 4.23 2.26
N VAL A 9 -3.04 5.49 2.53
CA VAL A 9 -3.16 6.00 3.90
C VAL A 9 -4.63 6.12 4.26
N MET A 10 -5.04 5.44 5.33
CA MET A 10 -6.41 5.51 5.83
C MET A 10 -6.56 6.74 6.72
N ILE A 11 -7.10 7.82 6.17
CA ILE A 11 -7.35 9.06 6.91
C ILE A 11 -8.81 9.45 6.78
N PRO A 12 -9.41 10.06 7.83
CA PRO A 12 -10.83 10.44 7.81
C PRO A 12 -11.13 11.65 6.92
N ASN A 13 -10.14 12.49 6.66
CA ASN A 13 -10.32 13.71 5.87
C ASN A 13 -9.32 13.77 4.73
N SER A 14 -9.71 14.43 3.64
CA SER A 14 -8.82 14.62 2.50
C SER A 14 -7.66 15.54 2.84
N VAL A 15 -6.52 15.30 2.18
CA VAL A 15 -5.34 16.15 2.26
C VAL A 15 -5.03 16.68 0.85
N PHE A 16 -4.22 17.72 0.79
CA PHE A 16 -3.86 18.33 -0.50
C PHE A 16 -2.63 17.63 -1.11
N PRO A 17 -2.51 17.66 -2.45
CA PRO A 17 -1.33 17.10 -3.12
C PRO A 17 -0.05 17.79 -2.65
N GLY A 18 0.98 17.00 -2.36
CA GLY A 18 2.24 17.49 -1.80
C GLY A 18 2.28 17.52 -0.29
N CYS A 19 1.17 17.22 0.37
CA CYS A 19 1.11 17.13 1.83
C CYS A 19 1.94 15.94 2.31
N VAL A 20 2.73 16.13 3.36
CA VAL A 20 3.51 15.06 4.00
C VAL A 20 2.77 14.62 5.26
N VAL A 21 2.52 13.32 5.36
CA VAL A 21 1.80 12.74 6.51
C VAL A 21 2.71 11.69 7.15
N GLU A 22 3.00 11.86 8.44
CA GLU A 22 3.71 10.82 9.19
C GLU A 22 2.73 9.68 9.48
N CYS A 23 3.10 8.48 9.06
CA CYS A 23 2.23 7.32 9.20
C CYS A 23 3.04 6.07 9.50
N ARG A 24 2.35 5.00 9.89
CA ARG A 24 2.97 3.69 10.09
C ARG A 24 2.26 2.64 9.26
N ALA A 25 3.01 1.65 8.81
CA ALA A 25 2.48 0.57 7.99
C ALA A 25 1.76 -0.46 8.87
N VAL A 26 0.60 -0.90 8.42
CA VAL A 26 -0.19 -1.92 9.11
C VAL A 26 -0.44 -3.14 8.23
N GLY A 27 -0.21 -3.07 6.95
CA GLY A 27 -0.39 -4.20 6.06
C GLY A 27 0.16 -3.95 4.67
N LEU A 28 0.15 -5.00 3.87
CA LEU A 28 0.64 -4.96 2.50
C LEU A 28 -0.40 -5.66 1.62
N TYR A 29 -0.84 -4.98 0.58
CA TYR A 29 -1.73 -5.55 -0.43
C TYR A 29 -0.89 -5.97 -1.62
N HIS A 30 -0.82 -7.27 -1.86
CA HIS A 30 -0.04 -7.83 -2.96
C HIS A 30 -0.84 -7.80 -4.25
N MET A 31 -0.34 -7.06 -5.22
CA MET A 31 -0.92 -6.96 -6.55
C MET A 31 0.11 -7.42 -7.57
N VAL A 32 -0.37 -7.90 -8.70
CA VAL A 32 0.49 -8.32 -9.80
C VAL A 32 -0.03 -7.66 -11.07
N ASP A 33 0.87 -7.08 -11.84
CA ASP A 33 0.54 -6.58 -13.17
C ASP A 33 1.44 -7.28 -14.20
N GLU A 34 1.38 -6.86 -15.46
CA GLU A 34 2.15 -7.48 -16.53
C GLU A 34 3.66 -7.30 -16.35
N ALA A 35 4.09 -6.34 -15.54
CA ALA A 35 5.51 -6.12 -15.25
C ALA A 35 5.98 -6.88 -14.01
N GLY A 36 5.08 -7.57 -13.30
CA GLY A 36 5.39 -8.33 -12.09
C GLY A 36 4.68 -7.80 -10.85
N GLY A 37 5.30 -7.97 -9.70
CA GLY A 37 4.71 -7.54 -8.43
C GLY A 37 4.60 -6.03 -8.31
N ASP A 38 3.47 -5.56 -7.82
CA ASP A 38 3.17 -4.14 -7.62
C ASP A 38 2.45 -3.98 -6.29
N ASP A 39 3.19 -4.17 -5.20
CA ASP A 39 2.63 -4.18 -3.86
C ASP A 39 2.29 -2.78 -3.37
N LYS A 40 1.18 -2.67 -2.64
CA LYS A 40 0.72 -1.40 -2.05
C LYS A 40 0.78 -1.50 -0.53
N VAL A 41 1.44 -0.55 0.10
CA VAL A 41 1.53 -0.50 1.57
C VAL A 41 0.28 0.17 2.13
N LEU A 42 -0.36 -0.47 3.11
CA LEU A 42 -1.49 0.12 3.82
C LEU A 42 -0.97 0.75 5.10
N CYS A 43 -1.27 2.04 5.28
CA CYS A 43 -0.77 2.83 6.40
C CYS A 43 -1.91 3.50 7.15
N VAL A 44 -1.66 3.82 8.42
CA VAL A 44 -2.51 4.70 9.22
C VAL A 44 -1.66 5.87 9.71
N PRO A 45 -2.26 7.06 9.92
CA PRO A 45 -1.50 8.18 10.48
C PRO A 45 -0.93 7.82 11.85
N ALA A 46 0.28 8.25 12.12
CA ALA A 46 0.89 8.08 13.42
C ALA A 46 0.16 8.96 14.44
N GLY A 47 -0.07 8.41 15.65
CA GLY A 47 -0.74 9.13 16.73
C GLY A 47 -1.76 8.27 17.44
N VAL A 48 -2.19 8.72 18.61
CA VAL A 48 -3.04 7.93 19.51
C VAL A 48 -4.41 7.57 18.93
N ARG A 49 -4.90 8.37 17.98
CA ARG A 49 -6.21 8.15 17.37
C ARG A 49 -6.32 6.80 16.64
N PHE A 50 -5.19 6.31 16.15
CA PHE A 50 -5.15 5.07 15.36
C PHE A 50 -4.32 3.98 16.02
N ASP A 51 -4.05 4.11 17.33
CA ASP A 51 -3.20 3.15 18.06
C ASP A 51 -3.80 1.76 18.16
N ASP A 52 -5.11 1.62 18.03
CA ASP A 52 -5.78 0.31 18.03
C ASP A 52 -5.63 -0.45 16.72
N ILE A 53 -5.17 0.20 15.66
CA ILE A 53 -4.91 -0.45 14.37
C ILE A 53 -3.41 -0.70 14.26
N LYS A 54 -3.01 -1.93 14.57
CA LYS A 54 -1.58 -2.32 14.59
C LYS A 54 -1.20 -3.26 13.46
N ASP A 55 -2.18 -3.99 12.92
CA ASP A 55 -1.93 -4.97 11.88
C ASP A 55 -3.13 -5.00 10.93
N VAL A 56 -2.98 -5.66 9.81
CA VAL A 56 -4.03 -5.79 8.80
C VAL A 56 -5.30 -6.43 9.36
N ASP A 57 -5.17 -7.32 10.34
CA ASP A 57 -6.30 -7.97 10.97
C ASP A 57 -7.16 -7.00 11.80
N ASP A 58 -6.60 -5.86 12.18
CA ASP A 58 -7.34 -4.81 12.90
C ASP A 58 -8.15 -3.93 11.95
N VAL A 59 -7.94 -4.05 10.65
CA VAL A 59 -8.69 -3.33 9.62
C VAL A 59 -9.95 -4.12 9.28
N SER A 60 -11.11 -3.46 9.27
CA SER A 60 -12.37 -4.15 9.00
C SER A 60 -12.38 -4.79 7.61
N GLU A 61 -13.09 -5.90 7.47
CA GLU A 61 -13.23 -6.59 6.19
C GLU A 61 -13.88 -5.67 5.14
N TYR A 62 -14.78 -4.80 5.58
CA TYR A 62 -15.42 -3.83 4.70
C TYR A 62 -14.39 -2.85 4.10
N HIS A 63 -13.51 -2.31 4.93
CA HIS A 63 -12.46 -1.39 4.47
C HIS A 63 -11.47 -2.08 3.55
N LYS A 64 -11.07 -3.32 3.87
CA LYS A 64 -10.18 -4.10 3.01
C LYS A 64 -10.81 -4.36 1.64
N ALA A 65 -12.08 -4.71 1.61
CA ALA A 65 -12.81 -4.94 0.36
C ALA A 65 -12.92 -3.66 -0.46
N GLU A 66 -13.16 -2.53 0.18
CA GLU A 66 -13.24 -1.23 -0.47
C GLU A 66 -11.91 -0.82 -1.11
N ILE A 67 -10.81 -1.02 -0.41
CA ILE A 67 -9.46 -0.72 -0.90
C ILE A 67 -9.11 -1.64 -2.08
N LYS A 68 -9.43 -2.92 -1.95
CA LYS A 68 -9.23 -3.90 -3.03
C LYS A 68 -10.00 -3.48 -4.28
N HIS A 69 -11.27 -3.12 -4.12
CA HIS A 69 -12.12 -2.67 -5.21
C HIS A 69 -11.53 -1.42 -5.89
N PHE A 70 -11.03 -0.47 -5.09
CA PHE A 70 -10.39 0.73 -5.62
C PHE A 70 -9.22 0.39 -6.53
N PHE A 71 -8.33 -0.48 -6.09
CA PHE A 71 -7.15 -0.84 -6.88
C PHE A 71 -7.52 -1.64 -8.13
N GLU A 72 -8.53 -2.50 -8.06
CA GLU A 72 -9.02 -3.22 -9.23
C GLU A 72 -9.57 -2.26 -10.29
N GLN A 73 -10.36 -1.26 -9.87
CA GLN A 73 -10.90 -0.26 -10.77
C GLN A 73 -9.83 0.64 -11.33
N TYR A 74 -8.85 1.01 -10.53
CA TYR A 74 -7.72 1.82 -10.95
C TYR A 74 -6.94 1.13 -12.08
N LYS A 75 -6.67 -0.16 -11.93
CA LYS A 75 -6.00 -0.96 -12.96
C LYS A 75 -6.83 -1.03 -14.24
N ALA A 76 -8.14 -1.22 -14.11
CA ALA A 76 -9.02 -1.35 -15.27
C ALA A 76 -9.07 -0.09 -16.12
N LEU A 77 -8.80 1.08 -15.53
CA LEU A 77 -8.80 2.36 -16.25
C LEU A 77 -7.48 2.63 -16.98
N GLU A 78 -6.43 1.90 -16.68
CA GLU A 78 -5.15 2.07 -17.35
C GLU A 78 -5.07 1.18 -18.59
N PRO A 79 -4.79 1.76 -19.78
CA PRO A 79 -4.69 0.97 -21.01
C PRO A 79 -3.61 -0.11 -20.92
N GLY A 80 -3.96 -1.33 -21.32
CA GLY A 80 -3.03 -2.45 -21.37
C GLY A 80 -2.78 -3.14 -20.03
N LYS A 81 -3.43 -2.72 -18.96
CA LYS A 81 -3.30 -3.38 -17.67
C LYS A 81 -4.51 -4.26 -17.39
N GLU A 82 -4.24 -5.43 -16.85
CA GLU A 82 -5.27 -6.41 -16.50
C GLU A 82 -5.23 -6.68 -15.00
N VAL A 83 -6.40 -6.98 -14.44
CA VAL A 83 -6.50 -7.46 -13.05
C VAL A 83 -6.07 -8.92 -13.05
N MET A 84 -4.98 -9.22 -12.35
CA MET A 84 -4.47 -10.57 -12.26
C MET A 84 -5.07 -11.29 -11.06
N PRO A 85 -5.43 -12.57 -11.19
CA PRO A 85 -5.87 -13.34 -10.04
C PRO A 85 -4.72 -13.56 -9.05
N GLY A 86 -5.07 -13.70 -7.77
CA GLY A 86 -4.09 -13.98 -6.73
C GLY A 86 -3.70 -12.81 -5.85
N ASP A 87 -4.38 -11.66 -6.00
CA ASP A 87 -4.16 -10.53 -5.10
C ASP A 87 -4.53 -10.92 -3.67
N TYR A 88 -3.71 -10.54 -2.69
CA TYR A 88 -3.94 -10.91 -1.29
C TYR A 88 -3.28 -9.93 -0.33
N TRP A 89 -3.67 -10.00 0.94
CA TRP A 89 -3.15 -9.17 2.01
C TRP A 89 -2.13 -9.91 2.87
N THR A 90 -1.12 -9.19 3.36
CA THR A 90 -0.25 -9.66 4.43
C THR A 90 -0.13 -8.56 5.49
N GLY A 91 0.47 -8.88 6.63
CA GLY A 91 0.45 -8.00 7.80
C GLY A 91 1.55 -6.95 7.83
N ALA A 92 1.61 -6.26 8.96
CA ALA A 92 2.55 -5.16 9.18
C ALA A 92 4.02 -5.58 9.03
N ALA A 93 4.38 -6.78 9.47
CA ALA A 93 5.76 -7.27 9.37
C ALA A 93 6.23 -7.33 7.91
N LYS A 94 5.38 -7.84 7.01
CA LYS A 94 5.69 -7.90 5.59
C LYS A 94 5.74 -6.51 4.96
N ALA A 95 4.88 -5.60 5.41
CA ALA A 95 4.90 -4.22 4.94
C ALA A 95 6.22 -3.54 5.30
N GLU A 96 6.70 -3.73 6.52
CA GLU A 96 7.98 -3.18 6.96
C GLU A 96 9.15 -3.77 6.14
N GLU A 97 9.13 -5.06 5.87
CA GLU A 97 10.14 -5.70 5.02
C GLU A 97 10.19 -5.06 3.64
N GLU A 98 9.03 -4.79 3.05
CA GLU A 98 8.96 -4.18 1.71
C GLU A 98 9.45 -2.74 1.72
N ILE A 99 9.15 -1.98 2.77
CA ILE A 99 9.65 -0.61 2.92
C ILE A 99 11.17 -0.60 2.97
N VAL A 100 11.76 -1.49 3.78
CA VAL A 100 13.21 -1.62 3.90
C VAL A 100 13.83 -2.02 2.56
N ALA A 101 13.21 -2.97 1.86
CA ALA A 101 13.67 -3.42 0.55
C ALA A 101 13.62 -2.29 -0.48
N ALA A 102 12.54 -1.49 -0.46
CA ALA A 102 12.39 -0.35 -1.36
C ALA A 102 13.46 0.72 -1.12
N ARG A 103 13.77 1.01 0.13
CA ARG A 103 14.83 1.95 0.50
C ARG A 103 16.19 1.45 0.00
N LYS A 104 16.44 0.17 0.13
CA LYS A 104 17.69 -0.45 -0.34
C LYS A 104 17.81 -0.36 -1.86
N ARG A 105 16.72 -0.63 -2.58
CA ARG A 105 16.72 -0.52 -4.04
C ARG A 105 17.05 0.90 -4.48
N LEU A 106 16.48 1.90 -3.81
CA LEU A 106 16.78 3.31 -4.12
C LEU A 106 18.23 3.65 -3.86
N ALA A 107 18.76 3.26 -2.71
CA ALA A 107 20.18 3.50 -2.35
C ALA A 107 21.12 2.84 -3.36
N ASP A 108 20.82 1.60 -3.78
CA ASP A 108 21.63 0.88 -4.75
C ASP A 108 21.57 1.53 -6.14
N SER A 109 20.41 2.09 -6.52
CA SER A 109 20.26 2.76 -7.81
C SER A 109 21.00 4.10 -7.89
N GLU A 110 21.31 4.72 -6.76
CA GLU A 110 22.01 6.00 -6.69
C GLU A 110 23.54 5.83 -6.73
N LYS A 111 24.03 4.60 -6.69
CA LYS A 111 25.45 4.30 -6.85
C LYS A 111 25.84 4.27 -8.33
#